data_2798ea60847e8742f8731f8a08156e06
#
_entry.id   2798ea60847e8742f8731f8a08156e06
#
_cell.length_a   1.000
_cell.length_b   1.000
_cell.length_c   1.000
_cell.angle_alpha   90.00
_cell.angle_beta   90.00
_cell.angle_gamma   90.00
#
_symmetry.space_group_name_H-M   'P 1'
#
loop_
_entity.id
_entity.type
_entity.pdbx_description
1 polymer ?
#
loop_
_entity_poly.entity_id
_entity_poly.type
_entity_poly.pdbx_seq_one_letter_code
_entity_poly.pdbx_strand_id
1 'polypeptide(L)'
;MHKQYLTIKEVSLNNNCPECYSKTGLQLTFKQEFIETKLHKTLTQNVRTSLRCDTCNTEIFPVRWTEDIERVYDYQMRAFKPKRSYLKLKPLTFILLFIGIAVIATIVTFLLYR
;
A
#
# COMPACT_ATOMS: atom_id res chain seq x y z
N MET A 1 2.75 6.20 -13.66
CA MET A 1 2.58 5.13 -12.68
C MET A 1 3.01 5.65 -11.31
N HIS A 2 2.09 5.74 -10.39
CA HIS A 2 2.36 6.27 -9.06
C HIS A 2 2.23 5.16 -8.03
N LYS A 3 3.30 4.92 -7.27
CA LYS A 3 3.26 4.05 -6.12
C LYS A 3 2.87 4.88 -4.90
N GLN A 4 1.80 4.48 -4.24
CA GLN A 4 1.35 5.09 -3.01
C GLN A 4 1.28 4.03 -1.91
N TYR A 5 1.31 4.47 -0.67
CA TYR A 5 1.20 3.58 0.47
C TYR A 5 -0.04 3.94 1.25
N LEU A 6 -0.94 2.97 1.40
CA LEU A 6 -2.15 3.12 2.19
C LEU A 6 -1.86 2.68 3.62
N THR A 7 -2.05 3.58 4.58
CA THR A 7 -1.94 3.23 6.00
C THR A 7 -3.10 2.32 6.39
N ILE A 8 -2.77 1.12 6.86
CA ILE A 8 -3.78 0.12 7.19
C ILE A 8 -3.98 0.03 8.70
N LYS A 9 -2.89 0.12 9.46
CA LYS A 9 -2.93 -0.03 10.91
C LYS A 9 -1.83 0.81 11.56
N GLU A 10 -2.18 1.47 12.66
CA GLU A 10 -1.23 2.17 13.52
C GLU A 10 -1.33 1.58 14.91
N VAL A 11 -0.19 1.30 15.51
CA VAL A 11 -0.11 0.73 16.86
C VAL A 11 0.81 1.59 17.70
N SER A 12 0.32 2.02 18.86
CA SER A 12 1.15 2.68 19.86
C SER A 12 1.91 1.65 20.68
N LEU A 13 3.23 1.79 20.77
CA LEU A 13 4.06 0.89 21.52
C LEU A 13 4.40 1.49 22.89
N ASN A 14 4.42 0.64 23.92
CA ASN A 14 4.84 1.02 25.27
C ASN A 14 6.33 0.79 25.51
N ASN A 15 7.10 0.58 24.45
CA ASN A 15 8.54 0.35 24.51
C ASN A 15 9.30 1.67 24.57
N ASN A 16 10.52 1.62 25.12
CA ASN A 16 11.38 2.78 25.15
C ASN A 16 11.88 3.14 23.77
N CYS A 17 11.83 4.42 23.42
CA CYS A 17 12.48 4.92 22.20
C CYS A 17 14.00 4.81 22.36
N PRO A 18 14.73 4.23 21.39
CA PRO A 18 16.19 4.14 21.48
C PRO A 18 16.90 5.48 21.34
N GLU A 19 16.20 6.53 20.93
CA GLU A 19 16.78 7.88 20.77
C GLU A 19 16.52 8.77 21.99
N CYS A 20 15.28 8.84 22.48
CA CYS A 20 14.91 9.73 23.57
C CYS A 20 14.43 9.01 24.83
N TYR A 21 14.40 7.68 24.81
CA TYR A 21 13.98 6.82 25.93
C TYR A 21 12.54 7.05 26.43
N SER A 22 11.72 7.72 25.64
CA SER A 22 10.30 7.88 25.95
C SER A 22 9.57 6.55 25.86
N LYS A 23 8.67 6.27 26.82
CA LYS A 23 7.86 5.06 26.84
C LYS A 23 6.53 5.20 26.13
N THR A 24 6.14 6.41 25.73
CA THR A 24 4.80 6.69 25.20
C THR A 24 4.79 7.26 23.79
N GLY A 25 5.97 7.45 23.19
CA GLY A 25 6.07 8.14 21.90
C GLY A 25 6.18 7.23 20.67
N LEU A 26 6.41 5.93 20.84
CA LEU A 26 6.61 5.04 19.71
C LEU A 26 5.29 4.71 19.00
N GLN A 27 5.26 4.92 17.69
CA GLN A 27 4.14 4.60 16.82
C GLN A 27 4.61 3.67 15.70
N LEU A 28 4.05 2.47 15.66
CA LEU A 28 4.32 1.50 14.60
C LEU A 28 3.20 1.57 13.57
N THR A 29 3.55 1.87 12.33
CA THR A 29 2.60 2.04 11.24
C THR A 29 2.80 0.97 10.18
N PHE A 30 1.73 0.32 9.78
CA PHE A 30 1.71 -0.65 8.69
C PHE A 30 1.08 -0.02 7.47
N LYS A 31 1.80 -0.05 6.34
CA LYS A 31 1.35 0.52 5.08
C LYS A 31 1.37 -0.55 3.99
N GLN A 32 0.34 -0.60 3.20
CA GLN A 32 0.25 -1.52 2.06
C GLN A 32 0.48 -0.76 0.77
N GLU A 33 1.31 -1.32 -0.12
CA GLU A 33 1.64 -0.71 -1.39
C GLU A 33 0.42 -0.72 -2.31
N PHE A 34 0.19 0.43 -2.93
CA PHE A 34 -0.92 0.67 -3.83
C PHE A 34 -0.38 1.34 -5.08
N ILE A 35 -0.66 0.75 -6.24
CA ILE A 35 -0.21 1.28 -7.53
C ILE A 35 -1.41 1.83 -8.27
N GLU A 36 -1.33 3.10 -8.64
CA GLU A 36 -2.37 3.77 -9.43
C GLU A 36 -1.82 4.18 -10.78
N THR A 37 -2.53 3.79 -11.84
CA THR A 37 -2.27 4.22 -13.22
C THR A 37 -3.51 4.90 -13.77
N LYS A 38 -3.41 5.44 -15.00
CA LYS A 38 -4.56 6.07 -15.66
C LYS A 38 -5.69 5.06 -15.96
N LEU A 39 -5.36 3.78 -16.12
CA LEU A 39 -6.29 2.75 -16.56
C LEU A 39 -6.79 1.86 -15.42
N HIS A 40 -6.00 1.72 -14.35
CA HIS A 40 -6.34 0.79 -13.28
C HIS A 40 -5.73 1.19 -11.94
N LYS A 41 -6.28 0.60 -10.89
CA LYS A 41 -5.76 0.68 -9.53
C LYS A 41 -5.46 -0.74 -9.05
N THR A 42 -4.29 -0.95 -8.48
CA THR A 42 -3.88 -2.25 -7.98
C THR A 42 -3.43 -2.13 -6.54
N LEU A 43 -4.03 -2.92 -5.65
CA LEU A 43 -3.58 -3.08 -4.29
C LEU A 43 -2.69 -4.33 -4.22
N THR A 44 -1.42 -4.14 -3.92
CA THR A 44 -0.47 -5.26 -3.81
C THR A 44 -0.44 -5.81 -2.39
N GLN A 45 0.15 -6.98 -2.19
CA GLN A 45 0.31 -7.57 -0.87
C GLN A 45 1.60 -7.14 -0.17
N ASN A 46 2.36 -6.21 -0.77
CA ASN A 46 3.58 -5.69 -0.17
C ASN A 46 3.24 -4.74 0.98
N VAL A 47 3.66 -5.10 2.17
CA VAL A 47 3.44 -4.31 3.37
C VAL A 47 4.76 -3.70 3.81
N ARG A 48 4.76 -2.40 4.04
CA ARG A 48 5.89 -1.69 4.64
C ARG A 48 5.53 -1.28 6.05
N THR A 49 6.52 -1.37 6.92
CA THR A 49 6.39 -0.98 8.31
C THR A 49 7.30 0.21 8.59
N SER A 50 6.78 1.20 9.28
CA SER A 50 7.58 2.33 9.76
C SER A 50 7.38 2.50 11.25
N LEU A 51 8.45 2.80 11.96
CA LEU A 51 8.43 3.10 13.38
C LEU A 51 8.89 4.53 13.58
N ARG A 52 8.08 5.32 14.28
CA ARG A 52 8.37 6.71 14.56
C ARG A 52 8.11 7.01 16.03
N CYS A 53 8.93 7.88 16.59
CA CYS A 53 8.70 8.40 17.94
C CYS A 53 8.09 9.80 17.84
N ASP A 54 6.89 9.98 18.42
CA ASP A 54 6.22 11.27 18.43
C ASP A 54 6.83 12.24 19.44
N THR A 55 7.55 11.73 20.43
CA THR A 55 8.19 12.57 21.46
C THR A 55 9.40 13.30 20.91
N CYS A 56 10.28 12.62 20.17
CA CYS A 56 11.48 13.22 19.58
C CYS A 56 11.33 13.45 18.07
N ASN A 57 10.20 13.10 17.47
CA ASN A 57 9.90 13.24 16.03
C ASN A 57 10.94 12.57 15.13
N THR A 58 11.55 11.49 15.59
CA THR A 58 12.56 10.77 14.84
C THR A 58 12.01 9.47 14.34
N GLU A 59 12.27 9.16 13.05
CA GLU A 59 11.98 7.85 12.50
C GLU A 59 13.03 6.85 12.94
N ILE A 60 12.59 5.69 13.44
CA ILE A 60 13.46 4.65 13.96
C ILE A 60 13.57 3.54 12.91
N PHE A 61 14.74 3.42 12.30
CA PHE A 61 14.98 2.38 11.30
C PHE A 61 15.19 1.01 11.94
N PRO A 62 14.89 -0.08 11.22
CA PRO A 62 15.02 -1.44 11.78
C PRO A 62 16.37 -1.77 12.37
N VAL A 63 17.45 -1.19 11.87
CA VAL A 63 18.80 -1.41 12.39
C VAL A 63 18.98 -0.89 13.82
N ARG A 64 18.10 0.01 14.25
CA ARG A 64 18.14 0.60 15.60
C ARG A 64 17.11 -0.01 16.55
N TRP A 65 16.32 -0.96 16.08
CA TRP A 65 15.31 -1.61 16.90
C TRP A 65 15.96 -2.45 17.99
N THR A 66 15.42 -2.33 19.20
CA THR A 66 15.80 -3.21 20.31
C THR A 66 15.09 -4.55 20.17
N GLU A 67 15.56 -5.57 20.95
CA GLU A 67 14.91 -6.88 20.96
C GLU A 67 13.43 -6.79 21.35
N ASP A 68 13.09 -5.92 22.29
CA ASP A 68 11.71 -5.73 22.72
C ASP A 68 10.84 -5.17 21.59
N ILE A 69 11.36 -4.23 20.81
CA ILE A 69 10.65 -3.68 19.65
C ILE A 69 10.46 -4.76 18.59
N GLU A 70 11.47 -5.56 18.31
CA GLU A 70 11.38 -6.66 17.35
C GLU A 70 10.33 -7.70 17.77
N ARG A 71 10.23 -8.02 19.04
CA ARG A 71 9.20 -8.93 19.54
C ARG A 71 7.79 -8.39 19.34
N VAL A 72 7.58 -7.12 19.61
CA VAL A 72 6.28 -6.47 19.39
C VAL A 72 5.94 -6.42 17.90
N TYR A 73 6.93 -6.12 17.07
CA TYR A 73 6.77 -6.11 15.63
C TYR A 73 6.36 -7.49 15.12
N ASP A 74 7.05 -8.56 15.54
CA ASP A 74 6.72 -9.93 15.13
C ASP A 74 5.31 -10.32 15.56
N TYR A 75 4.93 -9.95 16.79
CA TYR A 75 3.58 -10.21 17.29
C TYR A 75 2.52 -9.51 16.41
N GLN A 76 2.74 -8.22 16.12
CA GLN A 76 1.79 -7.45 15.31
C GLN A 76 1.72 -7.98 13.88
N MET A 77 2.83 -8.43 13.30
CA MET A 77 2.84 -9.02 11.97
C MET A 77 2.05 -10.32 11.90
N ARG A 78 2.05 -11.09 12.97
CA ARG A 78 1.24 -12.31 13.06
C ARG A 78 -0.24 -12.01 13.27
N ALA A 79 -0.54 -10.99 14.06
CA ALA A 79 -1.91 -10.56 14.33
C ALA A 79 -2.52 -9.77 13.17
N PHE A 80 -1.68 -9.16 12.35
CA PHE A 80 -2.08 -8.31 11.24
C PHE A 80 -2.24 -9.13 9.97
N LYS A 81 -3.39 -8.94 9.30
CA LYS A 81 -3.63 -9.53 7.98
C LYS A 81 -3.75 -8.40 6.98
N PRO A 82 -2.87 -8.31 5.96
CA PRO A 82 -3.01 -7.29 4.94
C PRO A 82 -4.30 -7.48 4.15
N LYS A 83 -4.80 -6.39 3.58
CA LYS A 83 -5.97 -6.47 2.73
C LYS A 83 -5.66 -7.33 1.50
N ARG A 84 -6.67 -8.08 1.05
CA ARG A 84 -6.55 -8.91 -0.14
C ARG A 84 -6.18 -8.05 -1.33
N SER A 85 -5.22 -8.51 -2.12
CA SER A 85 -4.86 -7.82 -3.35
C SER A 85 -6.04 -7.81 -4.33
N TYR A 86 -6.23 -6.69 -5.03
CA TYR A 86 -7.26 -6.57 -6.05
C TYR A 86 -6.78 -5.70 -7.19
N LEU A 87 -7.36 -5.93 -8.36
CA LEU A 87 -7.19 -5.09 -9.53
C LEU A 87 -8.53 -4.45 -9.86
N LYS A 88 -8.59 -3.13 -9.84
CA LYS A 88 -9.79 -2.37 -10.17
C LYS A 88 -9.53 -1.53 -11.42
N LEU A 89 -10.32 -1.75 -12.46
CA LEU A 89 -10.21 -1.01 -13.69
C LEU A 89 -10.96 0.32 -13.58
N LYS A 90 -10.34 1.40 -14.05
CA LYS A 90 -10.98 2.71 -14.09
C LYS A 90 -11.96 2.80 -15.26
N PRO A 91 -12.97 3.69 -15.18
CA PRO A 91 -13.93 3.89 -16.27
C PRO A 91 -13.29 4.21 -17.62
N LEU A 92 -12.15 4.89 -17.62
CA LEU A 92 -11.40 5.20 -18.85
C LEU A 92 -11.02 3.94 -19.63
N THR A 93 -10.64 2.85 -18.95
CA THR A 93 -10.33 1.56 -19.58
C THR A 93 -11.52 1.01 -20.33
N PHE A 94 -12.70 1.05 -19.73
CA PHE A 94 -13.94 0.57 -20.37
C PHE A 94 -14.30 1.41 -21.59
N ILE A 95 -14.13 2.73 -21.52
CA ILE A 95 -14.38 3.64 -22.64
C ILE A 95 -13.47 3.29 -23.83
N LEU A 96 -12.16 3.12 -23.58
CA LEU A 96 -11.19 2.76 -24.60
C LEU A 96 -11.49 1.40 -25.23
N LEU A 97 -11.93 0.44 -24.43
CA LEU A 97 -12.31 -0.88 -24.89
C LEU A 97 -13.52 -0.81 -25.83
N PHE A 98 -14.55 -0.05 -25.47
CA PHE A 98 -15.75 0.16 -26.29
C PHE A 98 -15.41 0.81 -27.62
N ILE A 99 -14.57 1.84 -27.61
CA ILE A 99 -14.13 2.53 -28.83
C ILE A 99 -13.38 1.55 -29.74
N GLY A 100 -12.48 0.74 -29.19
CA GLY A 100 -11.74 -0.27 -29.96
C GLY A 100 -12.65 -1.29 -30.62
N ILE A 101 -13.63 -1.81 -29.89
CA ILE A 101 -14.60 -2.77 -30.42
C ILE A 101 -15.45 -2.13 -31.54
N ALA A 102 -15.90 -0.89 -31.36
CA ALA A 102 -16.67 -0.16 -32.36
C ALA A 102 -15.88 0.05 -33.64
N VAL A 103 -14.60 0.42 -33.56
CA VAL A 103 -13.73 0.60 -34.72
C VAL A 103 -13.55 -0.72 -35.47
N ILE A 104 -13.28 -1.80 -34.76
CA ILE A 104 -13.10 -3.13 -35.38
C ILE A 104 -14.38 -3.57 -36.08
N ALA A 105 -15.54 -3.40 -35.43
CA ALA A 105 -16.82 -3.75 -36.02
C ALA A 105 -17.10 -2.97 -37.30
N THR A 106 -16.77 -1.68 -37.31
CA THR A 106 -16.95 -0.82 -38.50
C THR A 106 -16.07 -1.29 -39.66
N ILE A 107 -14.81 -1.62 -39.39
CA ILE A 107 -13.87 -2.11 -40.39
C ILE A 107 -14.36 -3.45 -40.99
N VAL A 108 -14.76 -4.37 -40.12
CA VAL A 108 -15.25 -5.69 -40.56
C VAL A 108 -16.50 -5.54 -41.42
N THR A 109 -17.44 -4.71 -41.02
CA THR A 109 -18.66 -4.45 -41.78
C THR A 109 -18.33 -3.87 -43.13
N PHE A 110 -17.44 -2.89 -43.19
CA PHE A 110 -17.01 -2.27 -44.44
C PHE A 110 -16.38 -3.29 -45.40
N LEU A 111 -15.52 -4.19 -44.90
CA LEU A 111 -14.88 -5.23 -45.72
C LEU A 111 -15.86 -6.28 -46.22
N LEU A 112 -16.87 -6.63 -45.42
CA LEU A 112 -17.87 -7.62 -45.81
C LEU A 112 -18.86 -7.07 -46.83
N TYR A 113 -19.18 -5.79 -46.80
CA TYR A 113 -20.12 -5.16 -47.72
C TYR A 113 -19.46 -4.57 -48.97
N ARG A 114 -18.16 -4.57 -49.05
CA ARG A 114 -17.43 -4.08 -50.21
C ARG A 114 -17.40 -5.08 -51.38
#